data_1535411c144e40acb030d66a8c974afd
#
_entry.id   1535411c144e40acb030d66a8c974afd
#
_cell.length_a   1.000
_cell.length_b   1.000
_cell.length_c   1.000
_cell.angle_alpha   90.00
_cell.angle_beta   90.00
_cell.angle_gamma   90.00
#
_symmetry.space_group_name_H-M   'P 1'
#
loop_
_entity.id
_entity.type
_entity.pdbx_description
1 polymer ?
#
loop_
_entity_poly.entity_id
_entity_poly.type
_entity_poly.pdbx_seq_one_letter_code
_entity_poly.pdbx_strand_id
1 'polypeptide(L)'
;MSDVLNRFIAYCKVSSQSNPLTADVVPSTESQHQMAEVVAADLRELGAENVVVDEHAYVVAHWPASKGLEDLPTLGFCCHIDTAWQSWGNPVHPQVVTYEGGKLVVGSDREGREVYISPETNPQLEHMVGWQLVTTDGTSLLGGDDKAGIAMLVSLLARYKEHPELKHPRIALAFVPDEEIGHGAALLDLDAFGAAYGYTIDGGPFGEFCYETFNAAEVFVRAHGLSVHTGTAKGQMINASEAIMRFHELLPPAERPEFTEGYDGFFYLERVNGDCESARADYIIRDHDQAKVERRKQLMVDAAAYVNKQIGSEVLSVEIHDQYHNLADIVLKPEYAHLIENARTAYKKVGVEMTCIPMRGGTDGSQLSFRGFPCANLSACYYNAHGVREFVPVPELEGMVDMLEHLVELYTHPQN
;
A
#
# COMPACT_ATOMS: atom_id res chain seq x y z
N MET A 1 -6.77 -25.38 -13.93
CA MET A 1 -6.26 -24.18 -13.23
C MET A 1 -6.52 -24.40 -11.75
N SER A 2 -5.64 -23.93 -10.88
CA SER A 2 -5.86 -23.99 -9.42
C SER A 2 -7.00 -23.06 -8.99
N ASP A 3 -7.53 -23.25 -7.78
CA ASP A 3 -8.61 -22.42 -7.25
C ASP A 3 -8.18 -20.96 -7.16
N VAL A 4 -7.00 -20.69 -6.60
CA VAL A 4 -6.47 -19.33 -6.45
C VAL A 4 -6.29 -18.60 -7.78
N LEU A 5 -5.81 -19.30 -8.82
CA LEU A 5 -5.67 -18.71 -10.16
C LEU A 5 -7.03 -18.35 -10.76
N ASN A 6 -8.03 -19.21 -10.61
CA ASN A 6 -9.37 -18.96 -11.12
C ASN A 6 -10.01 -17.74 -10.44
N ARG A 7 -9.90 -17.63 -9.09
CA ARG A 7 -10.40 -16.49 -8.32
C ARG A 7 -9.67 -15.21 -8.71
N PHE A 8 -8.34 -15.24 -8.77
CA PHE A 8 -7.55 -14.09 -9.15
C PHE A 8 -7.95 -13.52 -10.51
N ILE A 9 -8.06 -14.39 -11.54
CA ILE A 9 -8.53 -13.98 -12.88
C ILE A 9 -9.95 -13.40 -12.83
N ALA A 10 -10.83 -13.96 -12.01
CA ALA A 10 -12.20 -13.46 -11.86
C ALA A 10 -12.20 -12.06 -11.21
N TYR A 11 -11.43 -11.87 -10.14
CA TYR A 11 -11.34 -10.59 -9.44
C TYR A 11 -10.68 -9.49 -10.29
N CYS A 12 -9.64 -9.80 -11.07
CA CYS A 12 -9.04 -8.84 -11.98
C CYS A 12 -10.04 -8.24 -12.99
N LYS A 13 -11.06 -8.99 -13.37
CA LYS A 13 -12.10 -8.53 -14.32
C LYS A 13 -13.13 -7.59 -13.69
N VAL A 14 -13.19 -7.50 -12.38
CA VAL A 14 -14.09 -6.59 -11.66
C VAL A 14 -13.41 -5.22 -11.57
N SER A 15 -14.06 -4.18 -12.06
CA SER A 15 -13.56 -2.81 -11.94
C SER A 15 -13.64 -2.35 -10.48
N SER A 16 -12.56 -1.75 -9.96
CA SER A 16 -12.52 -1.21 -8.59
C SER A 16 -11.48 -0.10 -8.42
N GLN A 17 -11.16 0.62 -9.51
CA GLN A 17 -10.15 1.67 -9.47
C GLN A 17 -10.55 2.82 -8.53
N SER A 18 -9.66 3.23 -7.62
CA SER A 18 -9.81 4.42 -6.78
C SER A 18 -9.62 5.71 -7.58
N ASN A 19 -10.01 6.86 -7.00
CA ASN A 19 -9.90 8.15 -7.66
C ASN A 19 -9.53 9.26 -6.66
N PRO A 20 -8.31 9.82 -6.71
CA PRO A 20 -7.87 10.87 -5.79
C PRO A 20 -8.62 12.20 -5.95
N LEU A 21 -9.35 12.40 -7.06
CA LEU A 21 -10.14 13.63 -7.26
C LEU A 21 -11.47 13.61 -6.51
N THR A 22 -11.89 12.47 -6.01
CA THR A 22 -13.11 12.25 -5.21
C THR A 22 -12.79 11.63 -3.84
N ALA A 23 -11.57 11.82 -3.34
CA ALA A 23 -11.08 11.27 -2.08
C ALA A 23 -11.78 11.84 -0.82
N ASP A 24 -12.63 12.84 -0.95
CA ASP A 24 -13.51 13.37 0.10
C ASP A 24 -14.71 12.45 0.40
N VAL A 25 -14.93 11.42 -0.43
CA VAL A 25 -15.98 10.41 -0.27
C VAL A 25 -15.33 9.02 -0.25
N VAL A 26 -15.76 8.14 0.67
CA VAL A 26 -15.29 6.75 0.75
C VAL A 26 -16.49 5.82 0.46
N PRO A 27 -16.39 4.90 -0.51
CA PRO A 27 -15.26 4.74 -1.43
C PRO A 27 -15.22 5.88 -2.46
N SER A 28 -14.03 6.20 -2.95
CA SER A 28 -13.82 7.28 -3.94
C SER A 28 -14.47 6.98 -5.30
N THR A 29 -14.85 5.72 -5.55
CA THR A 29 -15.59 5.29 -6.74
C THR A 29 -16.64 4.23 -6.40
N GLU A 30 -17.78 4.32 -7.06
CA GLU A 30 -18.90 3.36 -6.91
C GLU A 30 -18.51 1.91 -7.31
N SER A 31 -17.54 1.76 -8.20
CA SER A 31 -17.08 0.45 -8.67
C SER A 31 -16.46 -0.42 -7.57
N GLN A 32 -15.97 0.19 -6.50
CA GLN A 32 -15.42 -0.55 -5.36
C GLN A 32 -16.52 -1.32 -4.60
N HIS A 33 -17.74 -0.81 -4.53
CA HIS A 33 -18.88 -1.57 -3.99
C HIS A 33 -19.13 -2.88 -4.76
N GLN A 34 -18.91 -2.87 -6.09
CA GLN A 34 -19.07 -4.09 -6.89
C GLN A 34 -18.03 -5.14 -6.51
N MET A 35 -16.77 -4.72 -6.28
CA MET A 35 -15.73 -5.64 -5.83
C MET A 35 -16.00 -6.16 -4.41
N ALA A 36 -16.43 -5.28 -3.50
CA ALA A 36 -16.82 -5.65 -2.14
C ALA A 36 -17.92 -6.72 -2.12
N GLU A 37 -18.97 -6.56 -2.94
CA GLU A 37 -20.06 -7.54 -3.02
C GLU A 37 -19.62 -8.87 -3.66
N VAL A 38 -18.69 -8.86 -4.63
CA VAL A 38 -18.13 -10.09 -5.21
C VAL A 38 -17.35 -10.87 -4.14
N VAL A 39 -16.49 -10.20 -3.38
CA VAL A 39 -15.73 -10.82 -2.29
C VAL A 39 -16.68 -11.35 -1.20
N ALA A 40 -17.65 -10.54 -0.79
CA ALA A 40 -18.66 -10.94 0.21
C ALA A 40 -19.51 -12.14 -0.24
N ALA A 41 -19.84 -12.23 -1.53
CA ALA A 41 -20.58 -13.38 -2.08
C ALA A 41 -19.76 -14.67 -1.98
N ASP A 42 -18.47 -14.63 -2.37
CA ASP A 42 -17.58 -15.78 -2.26
C ASP A 42 -17.39 -16.23 -0.80
N LEU A 43 -17.24 -15.30 0.13
CA LEU A 43 -17.12 -15.59 1.56
C LEU A 43 -18.39 -16.25 2.12
N ARG A 44 -19.58 -15.75 1.73
CA ARG A 44 -20.88 -16.35 2.11
C ARG A 44 -21.03 -17.76 1.54
N GLU A 45 -20.64 -17.98 0.28
CA GLU A 45 -20.71 -19.30 -0.37
C GLU A 45 -19.78 -20.29 0.32
N LEU A 46 -18.60 -19.87 0.77
CA LEU A 46 -17.69 -20.69 1.54
C LEU A 46 -18.24 -21.04 2.92
N GLY A 47 -19.06 -20.20 3.51
CA GLY A 47 -19.66 -20.41 4.83
C GLY A 47 -19.00 -19.54 5.92
N ALA A 48 -18.34 -18.44 5.55
CA ALA A 48 -17.87 -17.45 6.51
C ALA A 48 -19.05 -16.84 7.28
N GLU A 49 -18.82 -16.50 8.55
CA GLU A 49 -19.79 -15.92 9.46
C GLU A 49 -19.70 -14.37 9.45
N ASN A 50 -20.79 -13.70 9.80
CA ASN A 50 -20.86 -12.25 9.98
C ASN A 50 -20.32 -11.47 8.76
N VAL A 51 -20.62 -11.93 7.56
CA VAL A 51 -20.19 -11.25 6.32
C VAL A 51 -21.02 -9.99 6.12
N VAL A 52 -20.41 -8.84 6.36
CA VAL A 52 -21.01 -7.51 6.25
C VAL A 52 -20.28 -6.71 5.20
N VAL A 53 -21.01 -6.05 4.32
CA VAL A 53 -20.52 -4.96 3.46
C VAL A 53 -21.19 -3.69 3.98
N ASP A 54 -20.40 -2.71 4.37
CA ASP A 54 -20.93 -1.45 4.87
C ASP A 54 -21.16 -0.40 3.77
N GLU A 55 -21.63 0.76 4.16
CA GLU A 55 -21.92 1.89 3.27
C GLU A 55 -20.67 2.50 2.60
N HIS A 56 -19.48 2.17 3.10
CA HIS A 56 -18.20 2.60 2.58
C HIS A 56 -17.46 1.51 1.81
N ALA A 57 -18.13 0.39 1.48
CA ALA A 57 -17.57 -0.77 0.80
C ALA A 57 -16.52 -1.56 1.62
N TYR A 58 -16.41 -1.35 2.93
CA TYR A 58 -15.63 -2.28 3.77
C TYR A 58 -16.33 -3.61 3.88
N VAL A 59 -15.58 -4.70 3.69
CA VAL A 59 -16.07 -6.04 3.93
C VAL A 59 -15.42 -6.58 5.19
N VAL A 60 -16.24 -6.98 6.17
CA VAL A 60 -15.77 -7.69 7.37
C VAL A 60 -16.41 -9.07 7.39
N ALA A 61 -15.62 -10.10 7.69
CA ALA A 61 -16.10 -11.47 7.81
C ALA A 61 -15.28 -12.26 8.82
N HIS A 62 -15.82 -13.38 9.29
CA HIS A 62 -15.14 -14.27 10.22
C HIS A 62 -15.18 -15.70 9.73
N TRP A 63 -14.06 -16.41 9.94
CA TRP A 63 -14.00 -17.84 9.79
C TRP A 63 -13.93 -18.48 11.18
N PRO A 64 -14.87 -19.37 11.56
CA PRO A 64 -14.94 -19.89 12.92
C PRO A 64 -13.71 -20.73 13.26
N ALA A 65 -13.29 -20.71 14.52
CA ALA A 65 -12.16 -21.49 14.98
C ALA A 65 -12.40 -23.01 14.84
N SER A 66 -11.35 -23.77 14.60
CA SER A 66 -11.40 -25.22 14.74
C SER A 66 -11.76 -25.63 16.17
N LYS A 67 -12.52 -26.72 16.32
CA LYS A 67 -12.98 -27.20 17.63
C LYS A 67 -11.83 -27.33 18.63
N GLY A 68 -11.96 -26.67 19.77
CA GLY A 68 -11.00 -26.64 20.88
C GLY A 68 -9.96 -25.53 20.77
N LEU A 69 -10.09 -24.62 19.80
CA LEU A 69 -9.21 -23.46 19.62
C LEU A 69 -9.99 -22.13 19.70
N GLU A 70 -11.22 -22.16 20.20
CA GLU A 70 -12.14 -21.03 20.26
C GLU A 70 -11.66 -19.91 21.22
N ASP A 71 -10.86 -20.29 22.23
CA ASP A 71 -10.33 -19.36 23.23
C ASP A 71 -9.00 -18.70 22.82
N LEU A 72 -8.42 -19.09 21.67
CA LEU A 72 -7.22 -18.45 21.15
C LEU A 72 -7.53 -17.03 20.61
N PRO A 73 -6.56 -16.11 20.65
CA PRO A 73 -6.72 -14.81 20.04
C PRO A 73 -7.08 -14.92 18.55
N THR A 74 -8.00 -14.08 18.11
CA THR A 74 -8.42 -14.03 16.69
C THR A 74 -7.28 -13.48 15.84
N LEU A 75 -6.88 -14.22 14.82
CA LEU A 75 -5.90 -13.81 13.82
C LEU A 75 -6.59 -13.02 12.71
N GLY A 76 -6.09 -11.80 12.42
CA GLY A 76 -6.66 -10.94 11.40
C GLY A 76 -5.87 -10.95 10.11
N PHE A 77 -6.59 -10.79 8.98
CA PHE A 77 -5.99 -10.50 7.68
C PHE A 77 -6.74 -9.34 7.02
N CYS A 78 -5.97 -8.48 6.34
CA CYS A 78 -6.50 -7.35 5.60
C CYS A 78 -5.91 -7.31 4.19
N CYS A 79 -6.76 -7.04 3.18
CA CYS A 79 -6.39 -6.76 1.79
C CYS A 79 -7.17 -5.56 1.30
N HIS A 80 -6.67 -4.83 0.30
CA HIS A 80 -7.48 -3.79 -0.31
C HIS A 80 -8.21 -4.27 -1.58
N ILE A 81 -9.38 -3.66 -1.84
CA ILE A 81 -10.24 -4.02 -2.97
C ILE A 81 -10.07 -3.11 -4.17
N ASP A 82 -9.52 -1.92 -3.97
CA ASP A 82 -9.31 -0.98 -5.05
C ASP A 82 -8.07 -1.31 -5.87
N THR A 83 -7.88 -0.59 -6.94
CA THR A 83 -6.67 -0.65 -7.78
C THR A 83 -6.19 0.76 -8.07
N ALA A 84 -4.91 0.88 -8.34
CA ALA A 84 -4.24 2.14 -8.59
C ALA A 84 -4.91 2.98 -9.68
N TRP A 85 -4.92 4.29 -9.48
CA TRP A 85 -5.52 5.27 -10.37
C TRP A 85 -4.59 5.77 -11.48
N GLN A 86 -3.28 5.57 -11.36
CA GLN A 86 -2.26 6.08 -12.27
C GLN A 86 -2.29 5.44 -13.66
N SER A 87 -2.90 4.28 -13.77
CA SER A 87 -3.03 3.54 -15.01
C SER A 87 -4.48 3.18 -15.28
N TRP A 88 -4.79 2.78 -16.53
CA TRP A 88 -6.14 2.35 -16.84
C TRP A 88 -6.45 1.02 -16.15
N GLY A 89 -7.49 0.99 -15.34
CA GLY A 89 -7.92 -0.19 -14.57
C GLY A 89 -9.19 -0.87 -15.10
N ASN A 90 -9.73 -0.45 -16.26
CA ASN A 90 -10.98 -1.02 -16.78
C ASN A 90 -11.15 -0.78 -18.30
N PRO A 91 -11.57 -1.78 -19.07
CA PRO A 91 -11.67 -3.21 -18.68
C PRO A 91 -10.29 -3.84 -18.54
N VAL A 92 -10.15 -4.81 -17.65
CA VAL A 92 -8.94 -5.62 -17.50
C VAL A 92 -9.11 -6.94 -18.26
N HIS A 93 -8.12 -7.30 -19.08
CA HIS A 93 -8.09 -8.54 -19.85
C HIS A 93 -6.93 -9.42 -19.40
N PRO A 94 -7.06 -10.15 -18.28
CA PRO A 94 -6.00 -10.99 -17.76
C PRO A 94 -5.72 -12.17 -18.71
N GLN A 95 -4.43 -12.43 -18.95
CA GLN A 95 -3.93 -13.51 -19.77
C GLN A 95 -3.04 -14.43 -18.96
N VAL A 96 -3.17 -15.74 -19.15
CA VAL A 96 -2.24 -16.72 -18.59
C VAL A 96 -1.30 -17.15 -19.69
N VAL A 97 -0.01 -16.85 -19.53
CA VAL A 97 1.01 -17.14 -20.56
C VAL A 97 2.13 -17.96 -19.94
N THR A 98 2.68 -18.93 -20.68
CA THR A 98 3.91 -19.61 -20.28
C THR A 98 5.11 -18.76 -20.68
N TYR A 99 5.98 -18.47 -19.74
CA TYR A 99 7.18 -17.69 -20.00
C TYR A 99 8.30 -18.57 -20.54
N GLU A 100 8.67 -18.34 -21.79
CA GLU A 100 9.67 -19.15 -22.51
C GLU A 100 11.11 -18.57 -22.37
N GLY A 101 11.27 -17.47 -21.63
CA GLY A 101 12.53 -16.75 -21.51
C GLY A 101 12.64 -15.51 -22.41
N GLY A 102 13.55 -14.61 -22.08
CA GLY A 102 13.81 -13.38 -22.82
C GLY A 102 12.66 -12.37 -22.76
N LYS A 103 12.43 -11.65 -23.85
CA LYS A 103 11.36 -10.65 -23.96
C LYS A 103 10.00 -11.34 -24.15
N LEU A 104 9.07 -11.08 -23.23
CA LEU A 104 7.67 -11.48 -23.33
C LEU A 104 6.81 -10.28 -23.74
N VAL A 105 6.29 -10.29 -24.96
CA VAL A 105 5.32 -9.29 -25.42
C VAL A 105 3.95 -9.68 -24.85
N VAL A 106 3.35 -8.79 -24.04
CA VAL A 106 2.03 -9.01 -23.42
C VAL A 106 0.90 -8.44 -24.27
N GLY A 107 1.19 -7.45 -25.10
CA GLY A 107 0.22 -6.84 -26.01
C GLY A 107 0.65 -5.46 -26.49
N SER A 108 -0.31 -4.55 -26.61
CA SER A 108 -0.06 -3.15 -26.97
C SER A 108 -0.85 -2.22 -26.06
N ASP A 109 -0.28 -1.05 -25.77
CA ASP A 109 -1.02 -0.02 -25.03
C ASP A 109 -2.14 0.61 -25.91
N ARG A 110 -2.91 1.52 -25.31
CA ARG A 110 -4.02 2.20 -25.99
C ARG A 110 -3.60 3.11 -27.16
N GLU A 111 -2.30 3.40 -27.24
CA GLU A 111 -1.70 4.17 -28.34
C GLU A 111 -1.07 3.27 -29.41
N GLY A 112 -1.19 1.95 -29.25
CA GLY A 112 -0.66 0.95 -30.19
C GLY A 112 0.83 0.66 -30.03
N ARG A 113 1.48 1.11 -28.94
CA ARG A 113 2.87 0.81 -28.64
C ARG A 113 2.98 -0.58 -28.02
N GLU A 114 3.97 -1.36 -28.45
CA GLU A 114 4.22 -2.68 -27.89
C GLU A 114 4.50 -2.60 -26.37
N VAL A 115 3.80 -3.42 -25.60
CA VAL A 115 4.02 -3.61 -24.17
C VAL A 115 4.67 -4.98 -23.95
N TYR A 116 5.77 -4.98 -23.20
CA TYR A 116 6.53 -6.20 -22.91
C TYR A 116 7.17 -6.13 -21.52
N ILE A 117 7.49 -7.31 -20.99
CA ILE A 117 8.35 -7.51 -19.83
C ILE A 117 9.61 -8.28 -20.29
N SER A 118 10.74 -8.02 -19.64
CA SER A 118 12.00 -8.66 -20.02
C SER A 118 12.94 -8.77 -18.80
N PRO A 119 13.92 -9.68 -18.81
CA PRO A 119 14.93 -9.79 -17.75
C PRO A 119 15.79 -8.53 -17.57
N GLU A 120 15.90 -7.68 -18.57
CA GLU A 120 16.64 -6.41 -18.48
C GLU A 120 16.02 -5.45 -17.47
N THR A 121 14.68 -5.46 -17.37
CA THR A 121 13.92 -4.63 -16.41
C THR A 121 13.37 -5.42 -15.24
N ASN A 122 13.30 -6.74 -15.37
CA ASN A 122 12.78 -7.69 -14.35
C ASN A 122 13.74 -8.88 -14.24
N PRO A 123 14.92 -8.76 -13.57
CA PRO A 123 15.93 -9.82 -13.53
C PRO A 123 15.41 -11.15 -12.96
N GLN A 124 14.42 -11.13 -12.08
CA GLN A 124 13.77 -12.31 -11.50
C GLN A 124 13.14 -13.24 -12.56
N LEU A 125 12.78 -12.73 -13.73
CA LEU A 125 12.24 -13.53 -14.82
C LEU A 125 13.22 -14.63 -15.30
N GLU A 126 14.52 -14.49 -15.06
CA GLU A 126 15.51 -15.52 -15.41
C GLU A 126 15.23 -16.85 -14.69
N HIS A 127 14.64 -16.79 -13.50
CA HIS A 127 14.27 -17.96 -12.68
C HIS A 127 12.85 -18.46 -12.96
N MET A 128 12.07 -17.74 -13.77
CA MET A 128 10.66 -18.05 -14.05
C MET A 128 10.45 -18.75 -15.39
N VAL A 129 11.52 -19.14 -16.10
CA VAL A 129 11.39 -19.85 -17.39
C VAL A 129 10.62 -21.16 -17.20
N GLY A 130 9.57 -21.35 -18.00
CA GLY A 130 8.63 -22.47 -17.89
C GLY A 130 7.45 -22.21 -16.93
N TRP A 131 7.44 -21.12 -16.20
CA TRP A 131 6.31 -20.77 -15.31
C TRP A 131 5.16 -20.15 -16.10
N GLN A 132 3.96 -20.32 -15.56
CA GLN A 132 2.81 -19.55 -16.00
C GLN A 132 2.81 -18.21 -15.27
N LEU A 133 2.63 -17.13 -16.06
CA LEU A 133 2.47 -15.77 -15.58
C LEU A 133 1.07 -15.27 -15.92
N VAL A 134 0.42 -14.58 -14.99
CA VAL A 134 -0.78 -13.80 -15.31
C VAL A 134 -0.33 -12.39 -15.66
N THR A 135 -0.71 -11.92 -16.84
CA THR A 135 -0.41 -10.56 -17.35
C THR A 135 -1.69 -9.89 -17.83
N THR A 136 -1.61 -8.63 -18.20
CA THR A 136 -2.67 -7.95 -18.97
C THR A 136 -2.40 -8.11 -20.48
N ASP A 137 -3.29 -7.53 -21.31
CA ASP A 137 -3.09 -7.37 -22.75
C ASP A 137 -2.32 -6.07 -23.12
N GLY A 138 -1.82 -5.36 -22.12
CA GLY A 138 -1.10 -4.09 -22.28
C GLY A 138 -1.99 -2.85 -22.29
N THR A 139 -3.33 -2.97 -22.28
CA THR A 139 -4.26 -1.82 -22.33
C THR A 139 -4.64 -1.28 -20.97
N SER A 140 -4.39 -2.05 -19.90
CA SER A 140 -4.71 -1.71 -18.51
C SER A 140 -3.64 -2.22 -17.55
N LEU A 141 -3.67 -1.81 -16.29
CA LEU A 141 -3.02 -2.57 -15.20
C LEU A 141 -3.71 -3.93 -15.04
N LEU A 142 -3.10 -4.85 -14.28
CA LEU A 142 -3.68 -6.18 -13.97
C LEU A 142 -4.56 -6.13 -12.72
N GLY A 143 -4.13 -5.40 -11.69
CA GLY A 143 -4.72 -5.36 -10.36
C GLY A 143 -4.28 -6.56 -9.51
N GLY A 144 -3.06 -7.05 -9.71
CA GLY A 144 -2.40 -7.99 -8.81
C GLY A 144 -2.31 -7.41 -7.41
N ASP A 145 -2.01 -6.14 -7.35
CA ASP A 145 -2.10 -5.23 -6.23
C ASP A 145 -3.55 -4.72 -6.11
N ASP A 146 -4.41 -5.18 -5.12
CA ASP A 146 -4.14 -6.30 -4.20
C ASP A 146 -5.15 -7.46 -4.38
N LYS A 147 -5.70 -7.66 -5.58
CA LYS A 147 -6.63 -8.75 -5.87
C LYS A 147 -5.97 -10.14 -5.77
N ALA A 148 -4.63 -10.20 -5.82
CA ALA A 148 -3.90 -11.42 -5.56
C ALA A 148 -4.01 -11.81 -4.07
N GLY A 149 -3.82 -10.88 -3.14
CA GLY A 149 -4.01 -11.11 -1.71
C GLY A 149 -5.45 -11.55 -1.39
N ILE A 150 -6.45 -10.91 -1.99
CA ILE A 150 -7.85 -11.33 -1.85
C ILE A 150 -8.02 -12.79 -2.31
N ALA A 151 -7.51 -13.14 -3.50
CA ALA A 151 -7.64 -14.49 -4.04
C ALA A 151 -6.96 -15.55 -3.17
N MET A 152 -5.79 -15.23 -2.60
CA MET A 152 -5.06 -16.10 -1.67
C MET A 152 -5.86 -16.37 -0.41
N LEU A 153 -6.42 -15.33 0.23
CA LEU A 153 -7.21 -15.48 1.46
C LEU A 153 -8.48 -16.30 1.23
N VAL A 154 -9.23 -15.99 0.17
CA VAL A 154 -10.46 -16.71 -0.14
C VAL A 154 -10.16 -18.18 -0.49
N SER A 155 -9.03 -18.45 -1.17
CA SER A 155 -8.61 -19.83 -1.47
C SER A 155 -8.11 -20.58 -0.23
N LEU A 156 -7.50 -19.91 0.73
CA LEU A 156 -7.16 -20.51 2.03
C LEU A 156 -8.43 -20.98 2.77
N LEU A 157 -9.50 -20.15 2.78
CA LEU A 157 -10.77 -20.53 3.38
C LEU A 157 -11.44 -21.70 2.64
N ALA A 158 -11.38 -21.72 1.30
CA ALA A 158 -11.85 -22.85 0.50
C ALA A 158 -11.13 -24.14 0.88
N ARG A 159 -9.80 -24.07 1.07
CA ARG A 159 -8.99 -25.20 1.54
C ARG A 159 -9.42 -25.67 2.92
N TYR A 160 -9.68 -24.78 3.89
CA TYR A 160 -10.18 -25.19 5.21
C TYR A 160 -11.58 -25.82 5.16
N LYS A 161 -12.43 -25.38 4.24
CA LYS A 161 -13.73 -26.01 3.99
C LYS A 161 -13.60 -27.43 3.44
N GLU A 162 -12.65 -27.65 2.53
CA GLU A 162 -12.39 -28.97 1.92
C GLU A 162 -11.62 -29.89 2.85
N HIS A 163 -10.78 -29.34 3.73
CA HIS A 163 -9.87 -30.04 4.63
C HIS A 163 -10.11 -29.65 6.10
N PRO A 164 -11.22 -30.10 6.71
CA PRO A 164 -11.57 -29.74 8.09
C PRO A 164 -10.61 -30.31 9.15
N GLU A 165 -9.70 -31.19 8.77
CA GLU A 165 -8.61 -31.65 9.62
C GLU A 165 -7.52 -30.59 9.84
N LEU A 166 -7.35 -29.62 8.92
CA LEU A 166 -6.44 -28.49 9.08
C LEU A 166 -6.94 -27.59 10.20
N LYS A 167 -6.09 -27.34 11.19
CA LYS A 167 -6.45 -26.59 12.39
C LYS A 167 -6.08 -25.11 12.25
N HIS A 168 -6.97 -24.25 12.74
CA HIS A 168 -6.79 -22.79 12.73
C HIS A 168 -7.53 -22.16 13.92
N PRO A 169 -7.05 -21.03 14.46
CA PRO A 169 -7.81 -20.21 15.38
C PRO A 169 -9.00 -19.55 14.63
N ARG A 170 -9.80 -18.74 15.32
CA ARG A 170 -10.73 -17.84 14.64
C ARG A 170 -9.95 -16.89 13.74
N ILE A 171 -10.39 -16.73 12.49
CA ILE A 171 -9.79 -15.79 11.55
C ILE A 171 -10.79 -14.65 11.31
N ALA A 172 -10.32 -13.42 11.42
CA ALA A 172 -11.05 -12.23 11.00
C ALA A 172 -10.49 -11.72 9.68
N LEU A 173 -11.37 -11.30 8.78
CA LEU A 173 -11.05 -10.85 7.44
C LEU A 173 -11.58 -9.43 7.26
N ALA A 174 -10.74 -8.54 6.78
CA ALA A 174 -11.13 -7.21 6.34
C ALA A 174 -10.69 -6.98 4.90
N PHE A 175 -11.58 -6.41 4.10
CA PHE A 175 -11.26 -5.96 2.74
C PHE A 175 -11.66 -4.49 2.66
N VAL A 176 -10.71 -3.63 2.32
CA VAL A 176 -10.83 -2.19 2.49
C VAL A 176 -10.76 -1.46 1.15
N PRO A 177 -11.52 -0.37 0.97
CA PRO A 177 -11.46 0.47 -0.22
C PRO A 177 -10.35 1.51 -0.09
N ASP A 178 -10.00 2.18 -1.21
CA ASP A 178 -9.21 3.41 -1.27
C ASP A 178 -7.83 3.37 -0.61
N GLU A 179 -7.18 2.20 -0.53
CA GLU A 179 -5.81 2.08 -0.06
C GLU A 179 -4.86 2.91 -0.94
N GLU A 180 -4.99 2.79 -2.26
CA GLU A 180 -4.15 3.39 -3.29
C GLU A 180 -4.16 4.93 -3.31
N ILE A 181 -5.06 5.53 -2.56
CA ILE A 181 -5.14 6.97 -2.32
C ILE A 181 -4.94 7.34 -0.85
N GLY A 182 -4.51 6.37 -0.02
CA GLY A 182 -4.11 6.56 1.37
C GLY A 182 -5.26 6.61 2.38
N HIS A 183 -6.46 6.19 2.00
CA HIS A 183 -7.65 6.18 2.87
C HIS A 183 -8.01 4.78 3.40
N GLY A 184 -7.44 3.72 2.84
CA GLY A 184 -7.69 2.30 3.08
C GLY A 184 -8.36 1.95 4.41
N ALA A 185 -7.57 1.69 5.44
CA ALA A 185 -8.10 1.25 6.73
C ALA A 185 -8.71 2.36 7.60
N ALA A 186 -8.83 3.61 7.12
CA ALA A 186 -9.17 4.76 7.96
C ALA A 186 -10.53 4.64 8.69
N LEU A 187 -11.55 4.12 8.02
CA LEU A 187 -12.91 3.98 8.56
C LEU A 187 -13.27 2.53 8.94
N LEU A 188 -12.35 1.58 8.83
CA LEU A 188 -12.63 0.18 9.21
C LEU A 188 -13.08 0.11 10.67
N ASP A 189 -14.21 -0.53 10.93
CA ASP A 189 -14.70 -0.82 12.29
C ASP A 189 -13.86 -1.96 12.90
N LEU A 190 -12.89 -1.58 13.77
CA LEU A 190 -12.00 -2.53 14.43
C LEU A 190 -12.71 -3.40 15.48
N ASP A 191 -13.80 -2.91 16.07
CA ASP A 191 -14.59 -3.70 17.01
C ASP A 191 -15.37 -4.79 16.27
N ALA A 192 -15.96 -4.47 15.13
CA ALA A 192 -16.61 -5.44 14.24
C ALA A 192 -15.59 -6.41 13.64
N PHE A 193 -14.40 -5.95 13.26
CA PHE A 193 -13.32 -6.79 12.78
C PHE A 193 -12.83 -7.76 13.87
N GLY A 194 -12.64 -7.30 15.09
CA GLY A 194 -12.43 -8.13 16.28
C GLY A 194 -11.16 -8.98 16.29
N ALA A 195 -10.15 -8.62 15.49
CA ALA A 195 -8.86 -9.31 15.48
C ALA A 195 -7.91 -8.76 16.54
N ALA A 196 -7.10 -9.65 17.13
CA ALA A 196 -6.13 -9.27 18.16
C ALA A 196 -4.82 -8.73 17.55
N TYR A 197 -4.40 -9.31 16.44
CA TYR A 197 -3.20 -9.00 15.66
C TYR A 197 -3.27 -9.74 14.32
N GLY A 198 -2.39 -9.42 13.38
CA GLY A 198 -2.39 -10.15 12.11
C GLY A 198 -1.52 -9.56 11.02
N TYR A 199 -2.00 -9.61 9.78
CA TYR A 199 -1.23 -9.26 8.62
C TYR A 199 -2.09 -8.56 7.56
N THR A 200 -1.48 -7.62 6.83
CA THR A 200 -1.93 -7.26 5.49
C THR A 200 -1.25 -8.19 4.48
N ILE A 201 -1.88 -8.43 3.32
CA ILE A 201 -1.26 -9.18 2.21
C ILE A 201 -1.23 -8.24 1.03
N ASP A 202 -0.25 -7.36 1.02
CA ASP A 202 -0.14 -6.22 0.09
C ASP A 202 1.33 -5.90 -0.21
N GLY A 203 2.20 -6.90 -0.11
CA GLY A 203 3.62 -6.78 -0.45
C GLY A 203 3.93 -7.29 -1.86
N GLY A 204 5.10 -6.96 -2.37
CA GLY A 204 5.57 -7.33 -3.70
C GLY A 204 5.92 -8.82 -3.85
N PRO A 205 7.12 -9.16 -4.32
CA PRO A 205 7.56 -10.52 -4.64
C PRO A 205 7.38 -11.55 -3.54
N PHE A 206 7.23 -12.83 -3.91
CA PHE A 206 7.11 -13.92 -2.95
C PHE A 206 8.32 -14.03 -2.02
N GLY A 207 8.08 -13.98 -0.71
CA GLY A 207 9.12 -13.94 0.32
C GLY A 207 9.40 -12.52 0.84
N GLU A 208 8.87 -11.49 0.21
CA GLU A 208 8.94 -10.14 0.76
C GLU A 208 8.07 -10.02 2.02
N PHE A 209 8.62 -9.34 3.01
CA PHE A 209 7.95 -9.07 4.27
C PHE A 209 8.29 -7.65 4.73
N CYS A 210 7.28 -6.90 5.14
CA CYS A 210 7.50 -5.54 5.60
C CYS A 210 6.90 -5.36 7.00
N TYR A 211 7.71 -4.83 7.91
CA TYR A 211 7.33 -4.36 9.24
C TYR A 211 7.86 -2.97 9.55
N GLU A 212 8.43 -2.31 8.55
CA GLU A 212 8.98 -0.95 8.65
C GLU A 212 8.44 -0.10 7.50
N THR A 213 7.81 1.01 7.84
CA THR A 213 7.31 2.00 6.89
C THR A 213 7.91 3.35 7.18
N PHE A 214 7.73 4.32 6.30
CA PHE A 214 8.05 5.68 6.65
C PHE A 214 7.15 6.21 7.78
N ASN A 215 7.67 7.20 8.54
CA ASN A 215 6.86 8.23 9.15
C ASN A 215 6.63 9.33 8.12
N ALA A 216 5.50 9.97 8.15
CA ALA A 216 5.04 10.89 7.13
C ALA A 216 4.46 12.18 7.69
N ALA A 217 4.79 13.29 7.04
CA ALA A 217 4.14 14.56 7.28
C ALA A 217 3.93 15.32 5.98
N GLU A 218 2.85 16.09 5.92
CA GLU A 218 2.60 17.14 4.92
C GLU A 218 3.01 18.50 5.47
N VAL A 219 3.52 19.35 4.60
CA VAL A 219 3.90 20.71 4.98
C VAL A 219 3.41 21.70 3.93
N PHE A 220 2.61 22.64 4.36
CA PHE A 220 2.13 23.73 3.54
C PHE A 220 2.89 25.01 3.85
N VAL A 221 3.64 25.50 2.88
CA VAL A 221 4.36 26.78 2.98
C VAL A 221 3.59 27.82 2.19
N ARG A 222 3.08 28.82 2.87
CA ARG A 222 2.36 29.94 2.23
C ARG A 222 3.17 31.21 2.33
N ALA A 223 3.15 32.00 1.27
CA ALA A 223 3.78 33.32 1.21
C ALA A 223 2.73 34.39 0.91
N HIS A 224 2.82 35.51 1.64
CA HIS A 224 2.06 36.73 1.38
C HIS A 224 3.01 37.86 1.01
N GLY A 225 2.86 38.35 -0.19
CA GLY A 225 3.68 39.43 -0.73
C GLY A 225 2.99 40.81 -0.70
N LEU A 226 3.63 41.75 -1.32
CA LEU A 226 3.11 43.11 -1.54
C LEU A 226 3.41 43.53 -2.98
N SER A 227 2.38 43.57 -3.81
CA SER A 227 2.51 44.00 -5.20
C SER A 227 2.47 45.52 -5.29
N VAL A 228 3.39 46.09 -6.05
CA VAL A 228 3.43 47.50 -6.44
C VAL A 228 3.88 47.61 -7.88
N HIS A 229 3.71 48.78 -8.51
CA HIS A 229 4.17 48.98 -9.88
C HIS A 229 5.67 48.73 -10.01
N THR A 230 6.07 47.84 -10.92
CA THR A 230 7.45 47.34 -11.06
C THR A 230 8.51 48.42 -11.25
N GLY A 231 8.15 49.53 -11.95
CA GLY A 231 9.02 50.67 -12.17
C GLY A 231 9.31 51.50 -10.91
N THR A 232 8.55 51.33 -9.83
CA THR A 232 8.68 52.08 -8.56
C THR A 232 8.83 51.15 -7.36
N ALA A 233 9.10 49.85 -7.60
CA ALA A 233 9.06 48.78 -6.61
C ALA A 233 10.22 48.78 -5.60
N LYS A 234 11.29 49.55 -5.81
CA LYS A 234 12.49 49.56 -4.99
C LYS A 234 12.17 49.86 -3.52
N GLY A 235 12.46 48.87 -2.65
CA GLY A 235 12.25 48.96 -1.21
C GLY A 235 10.79 48.89 -0.75
N GLN A 236 9.86 48.52 -1.67
CA GLN A 236 8.44 48.43 -1.38
C GLN A 236 7.86 47.05 -1.73
N MET A 237 8.21 46.50 -2.91
CA MET A 237 7.68 45.20 -3.37
C MET A 237 8.22 44.06 -2.55
N ILE A 238 7.34 43.16 -2.20
CA ILE A 238 7.65 41.83 -1.67
C ILE A 238 7.00 40.81 -2.60
N ASN A 239 7.82 40.03 -3.30
CA ASN A 239 7.32 39.01 -4.23
C ASN A 239 7.19 37.65 -3.50
N ALA A 240 5.96 37.18 -3.32
CA ALA A 240 5.65 35.95 -2.64
C ALA A 240 6.27 34.72 -3.34
N SER A 241 6.24 34.68 -4.68
CA SER A 241 6.85 33.57 -5.43
C SER A 241 8.37 33.52 -5.22
N GLU A 242 9.07 34.65 -5.18
CA GLU A 242 10.51 34.67 -4.87
C GLU A 242 10.79 34.24 -3.42
N ALA A 243 9.92 34.56 -2.46
CA ALA A 243 10.05 34.09 -1.09
C ALA A 243 9.99 32.56 -1.00
N ILE A 244 9.05 31.94 -1.71
CA ILE A 244 8.96 30.46 -1.80
C ILE A 244 10.21 29.88 -2.47
N MET A 245 10.73 30.45 -3.54
CA MET A 245 11.96 29.96 -4.18
C MET A 245 13.17 30.05 -3.24
N ARG A 246 13.34 31.17 -2.52
CA ARG A 246 14.41 31.32 -1.51
C ARG A 246 14.28 30.29 -0.37
N PHE A 247 13.05 30.01 0.06
CA PHE A 247 12.78 28.97 1.04
C PHE A 247 13.21 27.60 0.50
N HIS A 248 12.79 27.24 -0.71
CA HIS A 248 13.12 25.96 -1.34
C HIS A 248 14.64 25.75 -1.48
N GLU A 249 15.40 26.77 -1.81
CA GLU A 249 16.86 26.73 -1.96
C GLU A 249 17.60 26.44 -0.63
N LEU A 250 16.96 26.66 0.53
CA LEU A 250 17.52 26.36 1.83
C LEU A 250 17.38 24.89 2.23
N LEU A 251 16.52 24.14 1.55
CA LEU A 251 16.33 22.72 1.82
C LEU A 251 17.47 21.90 1.15
N PRO A 252 17.97 20.84 1.80
CA PRO A 252 19.07 20.02 1.27
C PRO A 252 18.73 19.42 -0.09
N PRO A 253 19.42 19.78 -1.18
CA PRO A 253 19.10 19.27 -2.51
C PRO A 253 19.35 17.77 -2.69
N ALA A 254 20.26 17.18 -1.88
CA ALA A 254 20.55 15.75 -1.89
C ALA A 254 19.49 14.91 -1.15
N GLU A 255 18.60 15.56 -0.39
CA GLU A 255 17.50 14.88 0.32
C GLU A 255 16.19 15.00 -0.45
N ARG A 256 16.23 14.81 -1.76
CA ARG A 256 15.05 14.72 -2.63
C ARG A 256 14.85 13.27 -3.06
N PRO A 257 13.63 12.84 -3.40
CA PRO A 257 13.34 11.46 -3.80
C PRO A 257 14.28 10.91 -4.88
N GLU A 258 14.62 11.74 -5.87
CA GLU A 258 15.50 11.39 -6.99
C GLU A 258 16.95 11.09 -6.59
N PHE A 259 17.36 11.38 -5.34
CA PHE A 259 18.70 11.17 -4.82
C PHE A 259 18.75 10.27 -3.58
N THR A 260 17.63 9.67 -3.19
CA THR A 260 17.50 8.92 -1.94
C THR A 260 17.02 7.49 -2.19
N GLU A 261 17.52 6.53 -1.41
CA GLU A 261 17.13 5.11 -1.49
C GLU A 261 17.13 4.45 -0.09
N GLY A 262 16.62 3.23 0.00
CA GLY A 262 16.61 2.44 1.23
C GLY A 262 16.04 3.22 2.42
N TYR A 263 16.85 3.42 3.46
CA TYR A 263 16.49 4.13 4.69
C TYR A 263 16.65 5.67 4.62
N ASP A 264 17.02 6.21 3.47
CA ASP A 264 17.16 7.67 3.32
C ASP A 264 15.77 8.32 3.31
N GLY A 265 15.58 9.31 4.17
CA GLY A 265 14.39 10.16 4.14
C GLY A 265 14.54 11.32 3.17
N PHE A 266 13.43 12.00 2.88
CA PHE A 266 13.42 13.07 1.90
C PHE A 266 12.45 14.22 2.20
N PHE A 267 12.67 15.35 1.50
CA PHE A 267 11.71 16.41 1.23
C PHE A 267 11.27 16.30 -0.24
N TYR A 268 9.98 16.22 -0.49
CA TYR A 268 9.45 16.24 -1.84
C TYR A 268 8.53 17.43 -2.03
N LEU A 269 8.90 18.32 -2.97
CA LEU A 269 8.01 19.41 -3.42
C LEU A 269 6.96 18.82 -4.36
N GLU A 270 5.75 18.65 -3.86
CA GLU A 270 4.65 18.07 -4.61
C GLU A 270 4.00 19.08 -5.55
N ARG A 271 3.83 20.31 -5.05
CA ARG A 271 3.16 21.37 -5.80
C ARG A 271 3.74 22.74 -5.45
N VAL A 272 3.83 23.59 -6.45
CA VAL A 272 4.11 25.02 -6.25
C VAL A 272 3.27 25.86 -7.20
N ASN A 273 2.68 26.93 -6.70
CA ASN A 273 1.97 27.93 -7.49
C ASN A 273 2.05 29.31 -6.83
N GLY A 274 1.81 30.36 -7.58
CA GLY A 274 1.74 31.71 -7.01
C GLY A 274 2.12 32.84 -7.97
N ASP A 275 2.00 34.02 -7.43
CA ASP A 275 2.35 35.30 -8.07
C ASP A 275 3.10 36.24 -7.09
N CYS A 276 3.06 37.54 -7.33
CA CYS A 276 3.70 38.54 -6.46
C CYS A 276 3.00 38.66 -5.10
N GLU A 277 1.66 38.53 -5.06
CA GLU A 277 0.87 38.77 -3.84
C GLU A 277 0.70 37.53 -2.99
N SER A 278 0.60 36.37 -3.61
CA SER A 278 0.44 35.13 -2.90
C SER A 278 1.14 33.94 -3.59
N ALA A 279 1.76 33.09 -2.81
CA ALA A 279 2.33 31.85 -3.33
C ALA A 279 2.19 30.73 -2.29
N ARG A 280 2.16 29.49 -2.79
CA ARG A 280 2.08 28.29 -1.97
C ARG A 280 2.98 27.20 -2.54
N ALA A 281 3.64 26.50 -1.64
CA ALA A 281 4.36 25.25 -1.94
C ALA A 281 3.93 24.17 -0.96
N ASP A 282 3.54 23.03 -1.51
CA ASP A 282 3.12 21.85 -0.75
C ASP A 282 4.25 20.82 -0.79
N TYR A 283 4.65 20.35 0.37
CA TYR A 283 5.71 19.37 0.54
C TYR A 283 5.22 18.15 1.29
N ILE A 284 5.85 17.00 1.05
CA ILE A 284 5.81 15.87 1.94
C ILE A 284 7.20 15.58 2.50
N ILE A 285 7.23 15.15 3.77
CA ILE A 285 8.43 14.69 4.47
C ILE A 285 8.25 13.21 4.75
N ARG A 286 9.28 12.42 4.50
CA ARG A 286 9.32 10.97 4.76
C ARG A 286 10.66 10.58 5.38
N ASP A 287 10.64 9.74 6.40
CA ASP A 287 11.82 9.05 6.96
C ASP A 287 11.37 7.86 7.82
N HIS A 288 12.14 6.80 7.90
CA HIS A 288 11.89 5.68 8.81
C HIS A 288 12.12 6.06 10.28
N ASP A 289 12.99 7.02 10.55
CA ASP A 289 13.32 7.50 11.88
C ASP A 289 12.51 8.74 12.24
N GLN A 290 11.63 8.63 13.23
CA GLN A 290 10.78 9.74 13.72
C GLN A 290 11.61 10.96 14.14
N ALA A 291 12.76 10.76 14.77
CA ALA A 291 13.60 11.89 15.18
C ALA A 291 14.19 12.65 13.98
N LYS A 292 14.40 11.96 12.85
CA LYS A 292 14.81 12.61 11.60
C LYS A 292 13.65 13.37 10.94
N VAL A 293 12.43 12.85 11.01
CA VAL A 293 11.22 13.58 10.57
C VAL A 293 11.07 14.88 11.36
N GLU A 294 11.17 14.82 12.69
CA GLU A 294 11.08 16.02 13.54
C GLU A 294 12.18 17.05 13.21
N ARG A 295 13.39 16.59 12.94
CA ARG A 295 14.46 17.51 12.50
C ARG A 295 14.16 18.15 11.15
N ARG A 296 13.56 17.42 10.20
CA ARG A 296 13.15 17.97 8.90
C ARG A 296 12.02 18.98 9.05
N LYS A 297 11.03 18.70 9.88
CA LYS A 297 9.97 19.68 10.22
C LYS A 297 10.57 20.97 10.79
N GLN A 298 11.49 20.83 11.75
CA GLN A 298 12.15 21.99 12.35
C GLN A 298 12.98 22.77 11.33
N LEU A 299 13.70 22.08 10.44
CA LEU A 299 14.47 22.76 9.37
C LEU A 299 13.58 23.61 8.47
N MET A 300 12.37 23.14 8.13
CA MET A 300 11.41 23.92 7.32
C MET A 300 10.93 25.17 8.08
N VAL A 301 10.64 25.03 9.36
CA VAL A 301 10.29 26.19 10.21
C VAL A 301 11.44 27.20 10.29
N ASP A 302 12.67 26.73 10.49
CA ASP A 302 13.85 27.58 10.58
C ASP A 302 14.18 28.27 9.25
N ALA A 303 14.00 27.55 8.12
CA ALA A 303 14.17 28.11 6.78
C ALA A 303 13.18 29.26 6.51
N ALA A 304 11.92 29.08 6.87
CA ALA A 304 10.91 30.15 6.75
C ALA A 304 11.23 31.36 7.63
N ALA A 305 11.62 31.11 8.89
CA ALA A 305 12.03 32.18 9.80
C ALA A 305 13.25 32.93 9.28
N TYR A 306 14.22 32.22 8.68
CA TYR A 306 15.40 32.85 8.07
C TYR A 306 15.03 33.75 6.90
N VAL A 307 14.16 33.30 5.96
CA VAL A 307 13.70 34.12 4.83
C VAL A 307 12.93 35.35 5.32
N ASN A 308 12.03 35.18 6.29
CA ASN A 308 11.28 36.28 6.92
C ASN A 308 12.22 37.34 7.53
N LYS A 309 13.26 36.88 8.23
CA LYS A 309 14.26 37.78 8.78
C LYS A 309 15.04 38.56 7.70
N GLN A 310 15.38 37.91 6.58
CA GLN A 310 16.05 38.57 5.46
C GLN A 310 15.16 39.62 4.79
N ILE A 311 13.88 39.35 4.65
CA ILE A 311 12.90 40.29 4.07
C ILE A 311 12.57 41.42 5.05
N GLY A 312 12.63 41.16 6.35
CA GLY A 312 12.30 42.12 7.41
C GLY A 312 10.82 42.13 7.79
N SER A 313 10.06 41.13 7.36
CA SER A 313 8.63 40.95 7.68
C SER A 313 8.25 39.47 7.65
N GLU A 314 7.14 39.11 8.29
CA GLU A 314 6.58 37.77 8.27
C GLU A 314 5.82 37.51 6.97
N VAL A 315 6.54 37.10 5.94
CA VAL A 315 6.03 36.77 4.60
C VAL A 315 5.64 35.30 4.47
N LEU A 316 6.46 34.41 5.04
CA LEU A 316 6.26 32.97 4.98
C LEU A 316 5.60 32.44 6.26
N SER A 317 4.65 31.56 6.10
CA SER A 317 4.10 30.70 7.17
C SER A 317 4.23 29.24 6.79
N VAL A 318 4.44 28.38 7.79
CA VAL A 318 4.59 26.93 7.64
C VAL A 318 3.53 26.26 8.49
N GLU A 319 2.74 25.38 7.88
CA GLU A 319 1.73 24.55 8.52
C GLU A 319 2.12 23.09 8.30
N ILE A 320 2.18 22.27 9.35
CA ILE A 320 2.66 20.89 9.32
C ILE A 320 1.58 19.98 9.86
N HIS A 321 1.31 18.87 9.14
CA HIS A 321 0.38 17.85 9.54
C HIS A 321 1.05 16.47 9.47
N ASP A 322 1.03 15.74 10.57
CA ASP A 322 1.44 14.33 10.59
C ASP A 322 0.39 13.48 9.90
N GLN A 323 0.83 12.52 9.07
CA GLN A 323 -0.06 11.65 8.31
C GLN A 323 -0.10 10.24 8.91
N TYR A 324 1.04 9.58 8.99
CA TYR A 324 1.17 8.24 9.56
C TYR A 324 2.56 8.04 10.16
N HIS A 325 2.69 7.00 10.97
CA HIS A 325 3.92 6.62 11.66
C HIS A 325 4.43 5.27 11.18
N ASN A 326 5.74 5.03 11.42
CA ASN A 326 6.38 3.76 11.12
C ASN A 326 5.75 2.63 11.93
N LEU A 327 5.22 1.62 11.25
CA LEU A 327 4.57 0.48 11.92
C LEU A 327 5.55 -0.33 12.78
N ALA A 328 6.86 -0.21 12.56
CA ALA A 328 7.89 -0.83 13.40
C ALA A 328 7.77 -0.45 14.88
N ASP A 329 7.30 0.76 15.19
CA ASP A 329 7.09 1.23 16.57
C ASP A 329 6.07 0.38 17.34
N ILE A 330 5.22 -0.35 16.63
CA ILE A 330 4.22 -1.26 17.19
C ILE A 330 4.69 -2.72 17.04
N VAL A 331 5.04 -3.16 15.84
CA VAL A 331 5.31 -4.57 15.53
C VAL A 331 6.58 -5.09 16.21
N LEU A 332 7.57 -4.22 16.48
CA LEU A 332 8.80 -4.60 17.18
C LEU A 332 8.66 -4.68 18.72
N LYS A 333 7.47 -4.40 19.28
CA LYS A 333 7.25 -4.64 20.71
C LYS A 333 7.32 -6.13 21.03
N PRO A 334 7.88 -6.50 22.19
CA PRO A 334 8.09 -7.92 22.54
C PRO A 334 6.85 -8.80 22.40
N GLU A 335 5.68 -8.27 22.76
CA GLU A 335 4.40 -8.97 22.66
C GLU A 335 3.94 -9.30 21.24
N TYR A 336 4.52 -8.64 20.22
CA TYR A 336 4.19 -8.82 18.80
C TYR A 336 5.33 -9.43 17.98
N ALA A 337 6.46 -9.79 18.60
CA ALA A 337 7.60 -10.40 17.92
C ALA A 337 7.23 -11.68 17.15
N HIS A 338 6.20 -12.40 17.62
CA HIS A 338 5.67 -13.58 16.97
C HIS A 338 5.16 -13.32 15.54
N LEU A 339 4.72 -12.10 15.21
CA LEU A 339 4.30 -11.75 13.84
C LEU A 339 5.44 -11.94 12.84
N ILE A 340 6.64 -11.53 13.21
CA ILE A 340 7.84 -11.66 12.35
C ILE A 340 8.33 -13.11 12.35
N GLU A 341 8.45 -13.73 13.51
CA GLU A 341 9.02 -15.06 13.64
C GLU A 341 8.13 -16.15 13.03
N ASN A 342 6.81 -16.03 13.17
CA ASN A 342 5.86 -16.96 12.56
C ASN A 342 5.86 -16.82 11.04
N ALA A 343 5.87 -15.58 10.50
CA ALA A 343 5.99 -15.35 9.06
C ALA A 343 7.28 -15.98 8.51
N ARG A 344 8.43 -15.72 9.16
CA ARG A 344 9.72 -16.30 8.78
C ARG A 344 9.68 -17.82 8.78
N THR A 345 9.05 -18.41 9.79
CA THR A 345 8.91 -19.87 9.90
C THR A 345 8.02 -20.44 8.80
N ALA A 346 6.92 -19.77 8.49
CA ALA A 346 5.99 -20.19 7.45
C ALA A 346 6.63 -20.13 6.05
N TYR A 347 7.31 -19.04 5.70
CA TYR A 347 8.05 -18.94 4.43
C TYR A 347 9.11 -20.04 4.31
N LYS A 348 9.84 -20.31 5.39
CA LYS A 348 10.83 -21.40 5.39
C LYS A 348 10.20 -22.77 5.16
N LYS A 349 8.99 -23.03 5.66
CA LYS A 349 8.26 -24.30 5.44
C LYS A 349 7.95 -24.54 3.96
N VAL A 350 7.74 -23.49 3.19
CA VAL A 350 7.51 -23.56 1.73
C VAL A 350 8.80 -23.39 0.91
N GLY A 351 9.97 -23.40 1.58
CA GLY A 351 11.27 -23.36 0.92
C GLY A 351 11.70 -21.96 0.44
N VAL A 352 11.07 -20.91 0.95
CA VAL A 352 11.35 -19.52 0.60
C VAL A 352 12.06 -18.83 1.76
N GLU A 353 13.10 -18.05 1.46
CA GLU A 353 13.76 -17.19 2.44
C GLU A 353 13.03 -15.86 2.54
N MET A 354 12.59 -15.50 3.75
CA MET A 354 11.91 -14.25 4.01
C MET A 354 12.90 -13.09 3.97
N THR A 355 12.65 -12.13 3.10
CA THR A 355 13.43 -10.90 2.97
C THR A 355 12.64 -9.72 3.52
N CYS A 356 13.16 -9.09 4.59
CA CYS A 356 12.55 -7.89 5.15
C CYS A 356 12.95 -6.66 4.34
N ILE A 357 11.96 -5.95 3.80
CA ILE A 357 12.17 -4.73 2.99
C ILE A 357 11.53 -3.54 3.69
N PRO A 358 12.30 -2.47 3.98
CA PRO A 358 11.71 -1.24 4.50
C PRO A 358 10.92 -0.55 3.40
N MET A 359 9.63 -0.34 3.64
CA MET A 359 8.75 0.31 2.68
C MET A 359 8.94 1.83 2.72
N ARG A 360 9.17 2.43 1.54
CA ARG A 360 9.32 3.88 1.39
C ARG A 360 7.98 4.60 1.19
N GLY A 361 6.97 4.16 1.91
CA GLY A 361 5.60 4.64 1.92
C GLY A 361 4.88 4.25 3.20
N GLY A 362 3.57 4.36 3.20
CA GLY A 362 2.68 3.77 4.19
C GLY A 362 1.93 2.59 3.59
N THR A 363 1.27 1.81 4.42
CA THR A 363 0.30 0.78 4.06
C THR A 363 -0.87 0.84 5.03
N ASP A 364 -1.93 0.12 4.73
CA ASP A 364 -3.01 -0.10 5.71
C ASP A 364 -2.49 -0.65 7.04
N GLY A 365 -1.44 -1.48 7.00
CA GLY A 365 -0.77 -2.00 8.19
C GLY A 365 -0.26 -0.91 9.14
N SER A 366 0.22 0.23 8.59
CA SER A 366 0.63 1.37 9.42
C SER A 366 -0.57 1.98 10.14
N GLN A 367 -1.65 2.28 9.42
CA GLN A 367 -2.87 2.86 10.00
C GLN A 367 -3.50 1.90 11.03
N LEU A 368 -3.65 0.63 10.68
CA LEU A 368 -4.22 -0.42 11.52
C LEU A 368 -3.45 -0.61 12.81
N SER A 369 -2.10 -0.66 12.74
CA SER A 369 -1.25 -0.85 13.91
C SER A 369 -1.42 0.25 14.95
N PHE A 370 -1.49 1.52 14.52
CA PHE A 370 -1.69 2.66 15.42
C PHE A 370 -3.14 2.81 15.90
N ARG A 371 -4.10 2.18 15.22
CA ARG A 371 -5.51 2.11 15.66
C ARG A 371 -5.80 0.94 16.61
N GLY A 372 -4.80 0.10 16.90
CA GLY A 372 -4.92 -1.00 17.87
C GLY A 372 -4.98 -2.41 17.27
N PHE A 373 -4.74 -2.57 15.99
CA PHE A 373 -4.56 -3.85 15.33
C PHE A 373 -3.11 -3.98 14.84
N PRO A 374 -2.18 -4.50 15.67
CA PRO A 374 -0.79 -4.73 15.27
C PRO A 374 -0.71 -5.68 14.07
N CYS A 375 -0.16 -5.18 12.97
CA CYS A 375 -0.15 -5.94 11.75
C CYS A 375 1.11 -5.65 10.91
N ALA A 376 1.71 -6.72 10.37
CA ALA A 376 2.83 -6.65 9.43
C ALA A 376 2.34 -6.98 8.01
N ASN A 377 3.14 -6.67 7.00
CA ASN A 377 2.74 -6.85 5.61
C ASN A 377 3.44 -8.06 4.97
N LEU A 378 2.65 -8.98 4.42
CA LEU A 378 3.06 -10.16 3.67
C LEU A 378 3.04 -9.88 2.16
N SER A 379 3.78 -10.67 1.38
CA SER A 379 3.78 -10.56 -0.08
C SER A 379 2.43 -10.93 -0.71
N ALA A 380 2.06 -10.20 -1.76
CA ALA A 380 0.94 -10.52 -2.64
C ALA A 380 1.41 -11.02 -4.02
N CYS A 381 2.71 -11.27 -4.20
CA CYS A 381 3.32 -11.91 -5.37
C CYS A 381 3.14 -11.16 -6.69
N TYR A 382 2.95 -9.85 -6.66
CA TYR A 382 2.87 -9.04 -7.88
C TYR A 382 4.21 -8.37 -8.21
N TYR A 383 4.36 -8.04 -9.49
CA TYR A 383 5.51 -7.33 -10.03
C TYR A 383 5.04 -6.20 -10.95
N ASN A 384 5.76 -5.09 -10.96
CA ASN A 384 5.46 -3.90 -11.79
C ASN A 384 4.06 -3.33 -11.55
N ALA A 385 3.60 -3.32 -10.30
CA ALA A 385 2.31 -2.75 -9.89
C ALA A 385 2.05 -1.35 -10.50
N HIS A 386 0.80 -0.91 -10.53
CA HIS A 386 0.33 0.39 -11.00
C HIS A 386 0.58 0.66 -12.50
N GLY A 387 0.84 -0.39 -13.30
CA GLY A 387 1.17 -0.22 -14.71
C GLY A 387 0.74 -1.37 -15.62
N VAL A 388 0.79 -1.10 -16.93
CA VAL A 388 0.40 -2.07 -17.97
C VAL A 388 1.38 -3.26 -18.14
N ARG A 389 2.48 -3.26 -17.38
CA ARG A 389 3.47 -4.34 -17.32
C ARG A 389 3.38 -5.18 -16.08
N GLU A 390 2.32 -4.99 -15.31
CA GLU A 390 2.05 -5.76 -14.10
C GLU A 390 1.86 -7.24 -14.43
N PHE A 391 2.45 -8.10 -13.60
CA PHE A 391 2.28 -9.54 -13.74
C PHE A 391 2.36 -10.25 -12.38
N VAL A 392 1.74 -11.44 -12.31
CA VAL A 392 1.73 -12.32 -11.14
C VAL A 392 2.14 -13.72 -11.59
N PRO A 393 3.23 -14.31 -11.02
CA PRO A 393 3.61 -15.68 -11.30
C PRO A 393 2.68 -16.67 -10.61
N VAL A 394 2.10 -17.60 -11.37
CA VAL A 394 1.16 -18.59 -10.82
C VAL A 394 1.78 -19.48 -9.74
N PRO A 395 3.03 -19.98 -9.87
CA PRO A 395 3.66 -20.76 -8.80
C PRO A 395 3.84 -19.99 -7.49
N GLU A 396 4.09 -18.68 -7.55
CA GLU A 396 4.21 -17.85 -6.33
C GLU A 396 2.84 -17.61 -5.70
N LEU A 397 1.80 -17.35 -6.51
CA LEU A 397 0.42 -17.22 -6.06
C LEU A 397 -0.06 -18.50 -5.32
N GLU A 398 0.23 -19.68 -5.86
CA GLU A 398 -0.08 -20.97 -5.23
C GLU A 398 0.77 -21.21 -3.97
N GLY A 399 2.07 -20.93 -4.04
CA GLY A 399 2.99 -21.08 -2.92
C GLY A 399 2.65 -20.17 -1.74
N MET A 400 2.08 -19.00 -2.01
CA MET A 400 1.64 -18.09 -0.95
C MET A 400 0.42 -18.63 -0.20
N VAL A 401 -0.51 -19.33 -0.87
CA VAL A 401 -1.62 -20.02 -0.18
C VAL A 401 -1.08 -21.11 0.76
N ASP A 402 -0.05 -21.86 0.33
CA ASP A 402 0.62 -22.87 1.17
C ASP A 402 1.34 -22.21 2.35
N MET A 403 1.99 -21.07 2.13
CA MET A 403 2.65 -20.29 3.19
C MET A 403 1.63 -19.79 4.21
N LEU A 404 0.49 -19.24 3.76
CA LEU A 404 -0.58 -18.77 4.65
C LEU A 404 -1.17 -19.92 5.50
N GLU A 405 -1.37 -21.12 4.94
CA GLU A 405 -1.79 -22.28 5.70
C GLU A 405 -0.80 -22.59 6.83
N HIS A 406 0.50 -22.63 6.50
CA HIS A 406 1.53 -22.84 7.51
C HIS A 406 1.64 -21.72 8.53
N LEU A 407 1.40 -20.49 8.12
CA LEU A 407 1.39 -19.35 9.02
C LEU A 407 0.24 -19.47 10.04
N VAL A 408 -0.96 -19.75 9.58
CA VAL A 408 -2.15 -19.89 10.43
C VAL A 408 -2.00 -21.11 11.37
N GLU A 409 -1.38 -22.21 10.92
CA GLU A 409 -1.07 -23.38 11.76
C GLU A 409 -0.24 -22.99 13.00
N LEU A 410 0.72 -22.06 12.87
CA LEU A 410 1.55 -21.60 14.00
C LEU A 410 0.75 -20.86 15.08
N TYR A 411 -0.41 -20.33 14.74
CA TYR A 411 -1.33 -19.66 15.66
C TYR A 411 -2.35 -20.62 16.33
N THR A 412 -2.23 -21.93 16.13
CA THR A 412 -3.01 -22.93 16.86
C THR A 412 -2.54 -23.15 18.31
N HIS A 413 -1.46 -22.45 18.70
CA HIS A 413 -0.89 -22.45 20.04
C HIS A 413 -0.82 -21.01 20.59
N PRO A 414 -0.89 -20.82 21.93
CA PRO A 414 -0.67 -19.51 22.52
C PRO A 414 0.67 -18.91 22.09
N GLN A 415 0.67 -17.64 21.74
CA GLN A 415 1.89 -16.89 21.42
C GLN A 415 2.55 -16.40 22.71
N ASN A 416 3.86 -16.62 22.86
CA ASN A 416 4.64 -16.26 24.05
C ASN A 416 5.28 -14.89 23.88
#